data_199c4a6700e5b8a0623f95e2b9c47432
#
_entry.id   199c4a6700e5b8a0623f95e2b9c47432
#
_cell.length_a   1.000
_cell.length_b   1.000
_cell.length_c   1.000
_cell.angle_alpha   90.00
_cell.angle_beta   90.00
_cell.angle_gamma   90.00
#
_symmetry.space_group_name_H-M   'P 1'
#
loop_
_entity.id
_entity.type
_entity.pdbx_description
1 polymer ?
#
loop_
_entity_poly.entity_id
_entity_poly.type
_entity_poly.pdbx_seq_one_letter_code
_entity_poly.pdbx_strand_id
1 'polypeptide(L)'
;MKESKISEEEIKNAWYIYLTTGEMATNVHAHWYDRKGVRPFVKYLPRSPRCDICYFPFAGIGGFLSRKLLGIEASKLNPHLCNLCERFATKYHGGVEIKTAVMFVDMRNSTSMAEQLSAEEFSKKINRFYKAVTEVFYKNNGLVEKFQGDEIGGFFVPGISGPQFVAHALKTS
;
A
#
# COMPACT_ATOMS: atom_id res chain seq x y z
N MET A 1 0.85 4.66 -30.51
CA MET A 1 0.24 5.64 -29.59
C MET A 1 1.37 6.31 -28.84
N LYS A 2 1.59 7.62 -29.03
CA LYS A 2 2.64 8.36 -28.30
C LYS A 2 2.25 8.38 -26.83
N GLU A 3 3.07 7.79 -25.95
CA GLU A 3 3.00 8.05 -24.53
C GLU A 3 3.26 9.55 -24.35
N SER A 4 2.24 10.30 -23.96
CA SER A 4 2.44 11.69 -23.54
C SER A 4 3.35 11.61 -22.31
N LYS A 5 4.51 12.24 -22.38
CA LYS A 5 5.40 12.39 -21.22
C LYS A 5 4.63 13.19 -20.17
N ILE A 6 4.28 12.53 -19.07
CA ILE A 6 3.70 13.17 -17.90
C ILE A 6 4.81 14.05 -17.30
N SER A 7 4.52 15.31 -17.01
CA SER A 7 5.49 16.21 -16.39
C SER A 7 5.76 15.83 -14.93
N GLU A 8 6.91 16.22 -14.41
CA GLU A 8 7.27 15.97 -13.01
C GLU A 8 6.29 16.68 -12.05
N GLU A 9 5.80 17.85 -12.42
CA GLU A 9 4.82 18.60 -11.64
C GLU A 9 3.45 17.90 -11.60
N GLU A 10 2.99 17.34 -12.70
CA GLU A 10 1.78 16.54 -12.76
C GLU A 10 1.88 15.29 -11.88
N ILE A 11 3.04 14.64 -11.85
CA ILE A 11 3.30 13.48 -10.98
C ILE A 11 3.26 13.90 -9.51
N LYS A 12 3.93 14.99 -9.13
CA LYS A 12 3.93 15.52 -7.75
C LYS A 12 2.51 15.88 -7.31
N ASN A 13 1.77 16.57 -8.16
CA ASN A 13 0.38 16.96 -7.85
C ASN A 13 -0.52 15.73 -7.69
N ALA A 14 -0.37 14.70 -8.53
CA ALA A 14 -1.13 13.46 -8.41
C ALA A 14 -0.84 12.73 -7.09
N TRP A 15 0.42 12.64 -6.68
CA TRP A 15 0.80 12.07 -5.39
C TRP A 15 0.28 12.91 -4.21
N TYR A 16 0.35 14.24 -4.29
CA TYR A 16 -0.19 15.12 -3.26
C TYR A 16 -1.69 14.87 -3.05
N ILE A 17 -2.46 14.87 -4.13
CA ILE A 17 -3.90 14.62 -4.08
C ILE A 17 -4.17 13.24 -3.49
N TYR A 18 -3.51 12.19 -3.97
CA TYR A 18 -3.72 10.84 -3.48
C TYR A 18 -3.40 10.69 -1.98
N LEU A 19 -2.26 11.18 -1.54
CA LEU A 19 -1.81 11.05 -0.16
C LEU A 19 -2.60 11.93 0.83
N THR A 20 -3.27 12.98 0.36
CA THR A 20 -4.07 13.87 1.20
C THR A 20 -5.56 13.54 1.19
N THR A 21 -6.11 13.08 0.05
CA THR A 21 -7.55 12.87 -0.13
C THR A 21 -7.94 11.40 -0.38
N GLY A 22 -6.99 10.55 -0.74
CA GLY A 22 -7.26 9.18 -1.19
C GLY A 22 -7.75 9.08 -2.64
N GLU A 23 -7.89 10.21 -3.34
CA GLU A 23 -8.31 10.24 -4.73
C GLU A 23 -7.11 10.36 -5.67
N MET A 24 -7.03 9.50 -6.67
CA MET A 24 -5.97 9.57 -7.66
C MET A 24 -6.38 10.52 -8.80
N ALA A 25 -5.50 11.45 -9.17
CA ALA A 25 -5.72 12.33 -10.31
C ALA A 25 -5.84 11.51 -11.61
N THR A 26 -6.97 11.65 -12.30
CA THR A 26 -7.34 10.85 -13.47
C THR A 26 -6.43 11.05 -14.68
N ASN A 27 -5.80 12.21 -14.79
CA ASN A 27 -4.89 12.56 -15.88
C ASN A 27 -3.54 11.82 -15.81
N VAL A 28 -3.11 11.43 -14.63
CA VAL A 28 -1.81 10.75 -14.42
C VAL A 28 -1.97 9.23 -14.37
N HIS A 29 -3.07 8.74 -13.81
CA HIS A 29 -3.37 7.31 -13.70
C HIS A 29 -4.27 6.82 -14.83
N ALA A 30 -3.86 7.09 -16.09
CA ALA A 30 -4.62 6.69 -17.27
C ALA A 30 -4.53 5.19 -17.54
N HIS A 31 -5.02 4.36 -16.63
CA HIS A 31 -5.34 2.98 -16.97
C HIS A 31 -6.52 2.97 -17.94
N TRP A 32 -6.51 2.02 -18.88
CA TRP A 32 -7.54 1.89 -19.91
C TRP A 32 -8.98 1.81 -19.34
N TYR A 33 -9.17 1.29 -18.13
CA TYR A 33 -10.47 1.21 -17.46
C TYR A 33 -10.93 2.55 -16.87
N ASP A 34 -10.01 3.45 -16.47
CA ASP A 34 -10.34 4.82 -16.07
C ASP A 34 -10.91 5.61 -17.25
N ARG A 35 -10.30 5.46 -18.44
CA ARG A 35 -10.78 6.06 -19.68
C ARG A 35 -12.17 5.56 -20.11
N LYS A 36 -12.55 4.32 -19.72
CA LYS A 36 -13.84 3.71 -20.06
C LYS A 36 -14.91 3.89 -18.97
N GLY A 37 -14.65 4.68 -17.92
CA GLY A 37 -15.64 4.92 -16.87
C GLY A 37 -15.92 3.70 -15.98
N VAL A 38 -15.04 2.71 -15.95
CA VAL A 38 -15.22 1.48 -15.17
C VAL A 38 -14.98 1.71 -13.67
N ARG A 39 -14.11 2.67 -13.32
CA ARG A 39 -13.75 3.00 -11.94
C ARG A 39 -14.95 3.29 -11.03
N PRO A 40 -15.95 4.10 -11.40
CA PRO A 40 -17.11 4.35 -10.53
C PRO A 40 -17.87 3.06 -10.21
N PHE A 41 -17.98 2.13 -11.13
CA PHE A 41 -18.65 0.85 -10.90
C PHE A 41 -17.86 -0.07 -9.99
N VAL A 42 -16.53 -0.13 -10.14
CA VAL A 42 -15.65 -0.95 -9.30
C VAL A 42 -15.64 -0.47 -7.85
N LYS A 43 -15.83 0.84 -7.60
CA LYS A 43 -15.93 1.42 -6.25
C LYS A 43 -17.12 0.86 -5.45
N TYR A 44 -18.19 0.45 -6.10
CA TYR A 44 -19.40 -0.09 -5.46
C TYR A 44 -19.39 -1.61 -5.28
N LEU A 45 -18.42 -2.34 -5.83
CA LEU A 45 -18.29 -3.78 -5.60
C LEU A 45 -17.98 -4.08 -4.12
N PRO A 46 -18.30 -5.30 -3.61
CA PRO A 46 -18.06 -5.68 -2.22
C PRO A 46 -16.64 -5.41 -1.77
N ARG A 47 -16.53 -4.90 -0.55
CA ARG A 47 -15.37 -4.12 -0.11
C ARG A 47 -14.20 -4.99 0.21
N SER A 48 -13.43 -5.51 0.24
CA SER A 48 -12.14 -6.03 0.75
C SER A 48 -11.95 -7.53 0.50
N PRO A 49 -10.74 -7.94 0.15
CA PRO A 49 -9.55 -7.11 -0.11
C PRO A 49 -9.56 -6.50 -1.52
N ARG A 50 -9.08 -5.25 -1.65
CA ARG A 50 -8.99 -4.52 -2.93
C ARG A 50 -7.80 -3.57 -2.96
N CYS A 51 -7.43 -3.13 -4.15
CA CYS A 51 -6.39 -2.12 -4.32
C CYS A 51 -6.83 -0.77 -3.75
N ASP A 52 -6.02 -0.16 -2.90
CA ASP A 52 -6.31 1.15 -2.28
C ASP A 52 -6.27 2.30 -3.29
N ILE A 53 -5.51 2.17 -4.37
CA ILE A 53 -5.41 3.21 -5.41
C ILE A 53 -6.55 3.08 -6.43
N CYS A 54 -6.75 1.91 -7.03
CA CYS A 54 -7.67 1.75 -8.16
C CYS A 54 -8.97 1.02 -7.81
N TYR A 55 -9.11 0.57 -6.58
CA TYR A 55 -10.28 -0.13 -6.02
C TYR A 55 -10.62 -1.48 -6.67
N PHE A 56 -9.75 -2.05 -7.51
CA PHE A 56 -9.97 -3.38 -8.06
C PHE A 56 -9.98 -4.45 -6.98
N PRO A 57 -10.98 -5.35 -6.98
CA PRO A 57 -11.10 -6.39 -5.97
C PRO A 57 -10.05 -7.48 -6.18
N PHE A 58 -9.53 -8.05 -5.09
CA PHE A 58 -8.59 -9.17 -5.10
C PHE A 58 -9.24 -10.52 -4.78
N ALA A 59 -10.44 -10.50 -4.18
CA ALA A 59 -11.17 -11.69 -3.77
C ALA A 59 -12.57 -11.78 -4.38
N GLY A 60 -13.22 -12.93 -4.19
CA GLY A 60 -14.54 -13.22 -4.73
C GLY A 60 -14.56 -13.31 -6.27
N ILE A 61 -15.77 -13.25 -6.83
CA ILE A 61 -15.99 -13.33 -8.29
C ILE A 61 -15.28 -12.15 -8.99
N GLY A 62 -15.33 -10.96 -8.42
CA GLY A 62 -14.66 -9.78 -8.96
C GLY A 62 -13.14 -9.94 -9.05
N GLY A 63 -12.51 -10.45 -8.00
CA GLY A 63 -11.07 -10.73 -7.99
C GLY A 63 -10.66 -11.83 -8.96
N PHE A 64 -11.48 -12.88 -9.10
CA PHE A 64 -11.24 -13.93 -10.09
C PHE A 64 -11.29 -13.38 -11.54
N LEU A 65 -12.31 -12.58 -11.85
CA LEU A 65 -12.45 -11.94 -13.16
C LEU A 65 -11.33 -10.93 -13.43
N SER A 66 -10.97 -10.12 -12.45
CA SER A 66 -9.86 -9.15 -12.56
C SER A 66 -8.55 -9.84 -12.89
N ARG A 67 -8.25 -10.96 -12.24
CA ARG A 67 -7.04 -11.73 -12.50
C ARG A 67 -7.07 -12.41 -13.87
N LYS A 68 -8.17 -13.10 -14.19
CA LYS A 68 -8.27 -13.93 -15.41
C LYS A 68 -8.38 -13.09 -16.69
N LEU A 69 -9.16 -11.99 -16.66
CA LEU A 69 -9.42 -11.18 -17.84
C LEU A 69 -8.46 -10.00 -18.00
N LEU A 70 -7.96 -9.46 -16.91
CA LEU A 70 -7.20 -8.22 -16.90
C LEU A 70 -5.77 -8.38 -16.37
N GLY A 71 -5.42 -9.53 -15.80
CA GLY A 71 -4.12 -9.76 -15.17
C GLY A 71 -3.89 -8.86 -13.93
N ILE A 72 -4.98 -8.36 -13.30
CA ILE A 72 -4.90 -7.50 -12.13
C ILE A 72 -5.02 -8.38 -10.89
N GLU A 73 -3.97 -8.40 -10.09
CA GLU A 73 -3.90 -9.13 -8.83
C GLU A 73 -3.18 -8.31 -7.75
N ALA A 74 -3.33 -8.72 -6.50
CA ALA A 74 -2.59 -8.09 -5.41
C ALA A 74 -1.08 -8.20 -5.65
N SER A 75 -0.36 -7.12 -5.40
CA SER A 75 1.09 -7.12 -5.46
C SER A 75 1.68 -8.03 -4.38
N LYS A 76 2.81 -8.65 -4.70
CA LYS A 76 3.56 -9.47 -3.75
C LYS A 76 4.36 -8.63 -2.74
N LEU A 77 4.74 -7.39 -3.12
CA LEU A 77 5.50 -6.49 -2.26
C LEU A 77 4.57 -5.68 -1.34
N ASN A 78 3.45 -5.23 -1.90
CA ASN A 78 2.46 -4.48 -1.12
C ASN A 78 1.05 -5.01 -1.41
N PRO A 79 0.50 -5.87 -0.53
CA PRO A 79 -0.82 -6.50 -0.73
C PRO A 79 -2.00 -5.53 -0.81
N HIS A 80 -1.82 -4.27 -0.40
CA HIS A 80 -2.81 -3.20 -0.55
C HIS A 80 -2.88 -2.62 -1.95
N LEU A 81 -1.84 -2.84 -2.75
CA LEU A 81 -1.80 -2.37 -4.13
C LEU A 81 -1.96 -3.53 -5.10
N CYS A 82 -2.53 -3.25 -6.26
CA CYS A 82 -2.43 -4.19 -7.36
C CYS A 82 -1.07 -4.07 -8.05
N ASN A 83 -0.69 -5.12 -8.76
CA ASN A 83 0.55 -5.18 -9.55
C ASN A 83 0.74 -4.01 -10.52
N LEU A 84 -0.34 -3.40 -11.01
CA LEU A 84 -0.28 -2.24 -11.91
C LEU A 84 -0.02 -0.93 -11.15
N CYS A 85 -0.73 -0.73 -10.02
CA CYS A 85 -0.56 0.46 -9.20
C CYS A 85 0.82 0.49 -8.54
N GLU A 86 1.33 -0.66 -8.13
CA GLU A 86 2.71 -0.76 -7.63
C GLU A 86 3.74 -0.41 -8.70
N ARG A 87 3.61 -0.94 -9.92
CA ARG A 87 4.50 -0.55 -11.03
C ARG A 87 4.44 0.94 -11.34
N PHE A 88 3.24 1.55 -11.21
CA PHE A 88 3.10 2.99 -11.35
C PHE A 88 3.87 3.71 -10.24
N ALA A 89 3.67 3.33 -8.99
CA ALA A 89 4.36 3.92 -7.85
C ALA A 89 5.89 3.78 -7.96
N THR A 90 6.37 2.64 -8.45
CA THR A 90 7.80 2.39 -8.65
C THR A 90 8.38 3.17 -9.85
N LYS A 91 7.58 3.40 -10.90
CA LYS A 91 8.04 4.12 -12.10
C LYS A 91 8.05 5.64 -11.90
N TYR A 92 7.06 6.16 -11.19
CA TYR A 92 6.84 7.60 -11.02
C TYR A 92 7.09 8.01 -9.57
N HIS A 93 8.36 8.09 -9.21
CA HIS A 93 8.77 8.60 -7.92
C HIS A 93 8.45 10.10 -7.85
N GLY A 94 7.59 10.50 -6.91
CA GLY A 94 7.27 11.89 -6.64
C GLY A 94 7.58 12.22 -5.19
N GLY A 95 8.41 13.25 -4.95
CA GLY A 95 8.59 13.82 -3.62
C GLY A 95 7.51 14.86 -3.36
N VAL A 96 6.68 14.66 -2.31
CA VAL A 96 5.67 15.63 -1.88
C VAL A 96 5.76 15.85 -0.39
N GLU A 97 5.55 17.09 0.05
CA GLU A 97 5.50 17.43 1.46
C GLU A 97 4.06 17.32 1.96
N ILE A 98 3.85 16.39 2.89
CA ILE A 98 2.55 16.19 3.54
C ILE A 98 2.75 15.92 5.04
N LYS A 99 1.70 16.15 5.83
CA LYS A 99 1.66 15.70 7.22
C LYS A 99 1.46 14.19 7.25
N THR A 100 2.34 13.50 7.94
CA THR A 100 2.28 12.04 8.13
C THR A 100 2.62 11.66 9.56
N ALA A 101 2.05 10.58 10.07
CA ALA A 101 2.55 9.92 11.27
C ALA A 101 3.42 8.75 10.85
N VAL A 102 4.64 8.70 11.33
CA VAL A 102 5.60 7.61 11.07
C VAL A 102 5.70 6.77 12.33
N MET A 103 5.75 5.46 12.17
CA MET A 103 5.90 4.50 13.25
C MET A 103 7.00 3.50 12.92
N PHE A 104 7.86 3.26 13.89
CA PHE A 104 8.85 2.20 13.88
C PHE A 104 8.53 1.21 14.99
N VAL A 105 8.55 -0.07 14.67
CA VAL A 105 8.29 -1.17 15.61
C VAL A 105 9.47 -2.11 15.56
N ASP A 106 10.10 -2.32 16.70
CA ASP A 106 11.31 -3.12 16.85
C ASP A 106 11.05 -4.33 17.75
N MET A 107 11.72 -5.45 17.47
CA MET A 107 11.63 -6.67 18.27
C MET A 107 12.60 -6.59 19.46
N ARG A 108 12.05 -6.59 20.66
CA ARG A 108 12.86 -6.61 21.89
C ARG A 108 13.71 -7.87 21.97
N ASN A 109 14.97 -7.71 22.39
CA ASN A 109 15.93 -8.77 22.62
C ASN A 109 16.28 -9.60 21.37
N SER A 110 16.12 -9.06 20.18
CA SER A 110 16.42 -9.72 18.91
C SER A 110 17.87 -10.22 18.82
N THR A 111 18.83 -9.39 19.23
CA THR A 111 20.26 -9.74 19.24
C THR A 111 20.52 -10.97 20.13
N SER A 112 20.02 -10.96 21.36
CA SER A 112 20.17 -12.10 22.27
C SER A 112 19.48 -13.38 21.76
N MET A 113 18.31 -13.22 21.10
CA MET A 113 17.64 -14.33 20.45
C MET A 113 18.44 -14.87 19.26
N ALA A 114 19.10 -14.01 18.48
CA ALA A 114 19.92 -14.43 17.36
C ALA A 114 21.16 -15.22 17.80
N GLU A 115 21.71 -14.92 18.98
CA GLU A 115 22.83 -15.65 19.56
C GLU A 115 22.44 -17.03 20.12
N GLN A 116 21.20 -17.18 20.59
CA GLN A 116 20.72 -18.39 21.28
C GLN A 116 19.98 -19.37 20.36
N LEU A 117 19.46 -18.91 19.24
CA LEU A 117 18.65 -19.70 18.33
C LEU A 117 19.43 -20.09 17.08
N SER A 118 19.05 -21.20 16.47
CA SER A 118 19.50 -21.48 15.11
C SER A 118 18.98 -20.42 14.12
N ALA A 119 19.66 -20.23 13.00
CA ALA A 119 19.26 -19.30 11.96
C ALA A 119 17.83 -19.54 11.45
N GLU A 120 17.44 -20.82 11.38
CA GLU A 120 16.08 -21.21 10.96
C GLU A 120 15.02 -20.79 12.00
N GLU A 121 15.27 -21.05 13.28
CA GLU A 121 14.35 -20.70 14.37
C GLU A 121 14.20 -19.20 14.51
N PHE A 122 15.33 -18.46 14.42
CA PHE A 122 15.32 -17.01 14.43
C PHE A 122 14.53 -16.44 13.25
N SER A 123 14.76 -16.95 12.03
CA SER A 123 14.01 -16.55 10.83
C SER A 123 12.49 -16.80 10.98
N LYS A 124 12.08 -17.94 11.56
CA LYS A 124 10.67 -18.22 11.84
C LYS A 124 10.04 -17.22 12.81
N LYS A 125 10.81 -16.81 13.85
CA LYS A 125 10.36 -15.78 14.81
C LYS A 125 10.22 -14.40 14.18
N ILE A 126 11.20 -13.97 13.38
CA ILE A 126 11.16 -12.70 12.63
C ILE A 126 9.94 -12.68 11.68
N ASN A 127 9.73 -13.73 10.91
CA ASN A 127 8.60 -13.81 9.99
C ASN A 127 7.24 -13.75 10.72
N ARG A 128 7.15 -14.38 11.89
CA ARG A 128 5.95 -14.31 12.73
C ARG A 128 5.71 -12.89 13.27
N PHE A 129 6.78 -12.22 13.70
CA PHE A 129 6.72 -10.83 14.13
C PHE A 129 6.30 -9.91 12.98
N TYR A 130 6.93 -10.03 11.82
CA TYR A 130 6.55 -9.26 10.63
C TYR A 130 5.08 -9.42 10.28
N LYS A 131 4.59 -10.66 10.26
CA LYS A 131 3.18 -10.93 9.98
C LYS A 131 2.25 -10.25 10.99
N ALA A 132 2.52 -10.42 12.28
CA ALA A 132 1.67 -9.85 13.34
C ALA A 132 1.64 -8.32 13.28
N VAL A 133 2.79 -7.66 13.16
CA VAL A 133 2.87 -6.20 13.10
C VAL A 133 2.21 -5.68 11.82
N THR A 134 2.45 -6.31 10.68
CA THR A 134 1.83 -5.93 9.41
C THR A 134 0.31 -6.01 9.47
N GLU A 135 -0.25 -7.05 10.09
CA GLU A 135 -1.70 -7.18 10.29
C GLU A 135 -2.28 -6.04 11.13
N VAL A 136 -1.57 -5.58 12.16
CA VAL A 136 -1.99 -4.45 13.00
C VAL A 136 -1.93 -3.13 12.22
N PHE A 137 -0.86 -2.88 11.46
CA PHE A 137 -0.79 -1.72 10.56
C PHE A 137 -1.98 -1.69 9.62
N TYR A 138 -2.25 -2.77 8.92
CA TYR A 138 -3.32 -2.86 7.94
C TYR A 138 -4.71 -2.70 8.55
N LYS A 139 -4.95 -3.29 9.73
CA LYS A 139 -6.21 -3.15 10.46
C LYS A 139 -6.52 -1.68 10.79
N ASN A 140 -5.49 -0.87 11.00
CA ASN A 140 -5.61 0.56 11.30
C ASN A 140 -5.37 1.46 10.07
N ASN A 141 -5.44 0.94 8.85
CA ASN A 141 -5.20 1.65 7.60
C ASN A 141 -3.80 2.29 7.52
N GLY A 142 -2.80 1.69 8.14
CA GLY A 142 -1.41 2.06 7.99
C GLY A 142 -0.77 1.40 6.78
N LEU A 143 0.28 2.00 6.26
CA LEU A 143 1.12 1.44 5.20
C LEU A 143 2.44 0.98 5.80
N VAL A 144 2.85 -0.25 5.48
CA VAL A 144 4.19 -0.72 5.79
C VAL A 144 5.11 -0.30 4.65
N GLU A 145 6.20 0.41 5.01
CA GLU A 145 7.18 0.89 4.03
C GLU A 145 8.29 -0.15 3.81
N LYS A 146 8.87 -0.65 4.92
CA LYS A 146 9.99 -1.57 4.83
C LYS A 146 10.10 -2.48 6.04
N PHE A 147 10.80 -3.59 5.80
CA PHE A 147 11.30 -4.51 6.82
C PHE A 147 12.83 -4.37 6.85
N GLN A 148 13.40 -4.10 8.01
CA GLN A 148 14.84 -3.91 8.15
C GLN A 148 15.35 -4.66 9.39
N GLY A 149 15.90 -5.86 9.16
CA GLY A 149 16.37 -6.71 10.27
C GLY A 149 15.22 -7.12 11.18
N ASP A 150 15.19 -6.60 12.38
CA ASP A 150 14.17 -6.80 13.40
C ASP A 150 13.17 -5.62 13.56
N GLU A 151 13.29 -4.62 12.67
CA GLU A 151 12.46 -3.42 12.65
C GLU A 151 11.48 -3.42 11.48
N ILE A 152 10.29 -2.87 11.72
CA ILE A 152 9.28 -2.55 10.71
C ILE A 152 9.02 -1.05 10.75
N GLY A 153 9.24 -0.38 9.63
CA GLY A 153 8.84 1.00 9.41
C GLY A 153 7.55 1.10 8.64
N GLY A 154 6.69 2.04 9.05
CA GLY A 154 5.45 2.32 8.35
C GLY A 154 4.93 3.71 8.64
N PHE A 155 3.88 4.10 7.92
CA PHE A 155 3.33 5.44 8.01
C PHE A 155 1.81 5.46 7.82
N PHE A 156 1.20 6.53 8.32
CA PHE A 156 -0.22 6.82 8.21
C PHE A 156 -0.38 8.20 7.57
N VAL A 157 -1.17 8.27 6.51
CA VAL A 157 -1.39 9.50 5.73
C VAL A 157 -2.89 9.78 5.60
N PRO A 158 -3.31 11.06 5.52
CA PRO A 158 -4.74 11.41 5.47
C PRO A 158 -5.53 10.70 4.37
N GLY A 159 -4.96 10.57 3.18
CA GLY A 159 -5.63 9.97 2.03
C GLY A 159 -5.92 8.47 2.16
N ILE A 160 -5.18 7.76 3.00
CA ILE A 160 -5.31 6.30 3.20
C ILE A 160 -5.93 5.99 4.55
N SER A 161 -5.37 6.61 5.61
CA SER A 161 -5.79 6.39 6.99
C SER A 161 -6.97 7.29 7.41
N GLY A 162 -7.36 8.23 6.54
CA GLY A 162 -8.40 9.22 6.84
C GLY A 162 -7.89 10.41 7.67
N PRO A 163 -8.78 11.39 7.99
CA PRO A 163 -8.39 12.62 8.68
C PRO A 163 -7.86 12.38 10.10
N GLN A 164 -8.18 11.23 10.70
CA GLN A 164 -7.70 10.85 12.04
C GLN A 164 -6.46 9.94 11.98
N PHE A 165 -5.62 10.06 10.96
CA PHE A 165 -4.44 9.21 10.73
C PHE A 165 -3.49 9.14 11.94
N VAL A 166 -3.33 10.22 12.71
CA VAL A 166 -2.55 10.22 13.95
C VAL A 166 -3.17 9.33 15.02
N ALA A 167 -4.50 9.36 15.18
CA ALA A 167 -5.19 8.48 16.12
C ALA A 167 -5.11 7.01 15.69
N HIS A 168 -5.11 6.73 14.37
CA HIS A 168 -4.87 5.39 13.84
C HIS A 168 -3.45 4.91 14.16
N ALA A 169 -2.44 5.77 14.00
CA ALA A 169 -1.07 5.45 14.40
C ALA A 169 -0.98 5.12 15.90
N LEU A 170 -1.59 5.93 16.78
CA LEU A 170 -1.61 5.69 18.22
C LEU A 170 -2.34 4.40 18.62
N LYS A 171 -3.35 3.97 17.87
CA LYS A 171 -4.02 2.68 18.12
C LYS A 171 -3.20 1.47 17.66
N THR A 172 -2.21 1.71 16.82
CA THR A 172 -1.32 0.68 16.29
C THR A 172 -0.15 0.42 17.25
N SER A 173 0.25 1.42 18.04
CA SER A 173 1.30 1.31 19.06
C SER A 173 0.83 0.49 20.27
#